data_41bfe8bfe4dfe2cdba1e9ac299abd1b9
#
_entry.id   41bfe8bfe4dfe2cdba1e9ac299abd1b9
#
_cell.length_a   1.000
_cell.length_b   1.000
_cell.length_c   1.000
_cell.angle_alpha   90.00
_cell.angle_beta   90.00
_cell.angle_gamma   90.00
#
_symmetry.space_group_name_H-M   'P 1'
#
loop_
_entity.id
_entity.type
_entity.pdbx_description
1 polymer ?
#
loop_
_entity_poly.entity_id
_entity_poly.type
_entity_poly.pdbx_seq_one_letter_code
_entity_poly.pdbx_strand_id
1 'polypeptide(L)'
;QAIAAGQVAYDSETDSLDTISCKLLGFSLCYEDGKAVYVPVQQQSDDLFNQTDNIEEKDAIAELARLFAAPGVRVIMHNAKFDLKVLASRAGKLTPEQQKALANWKTGEPAAGNSTSTSADHSAAGTGHQSPAATPLLFPSLLSDTMILAWLLNPERLGKNGYSLEFLGETVLGLKGIEFSDLVKKGQTFADVPLESAYRYGAEDADFTLQLYKKLDEKWQTECKNHPAAEKLLELEMKVLPILTRMELTGIHLDSGALNG
;
A
#
# COMPACT_ATOMS: atom_id res chain seq x y z
N GLN A 1 1.94 -8.85 16.77
CA GLN A 1 1.21 -10.03 16.26
C GLN A 1 1.49 -10.19 14.75
N ALA A 2 1.23 -9.20 13.87
CA ALA A 2 1.49 -9.29 12.43
C ALA A 2 2.94 -9.67 12.09
N ILE A 3 3.94 -9.10 12.78
CA ILE A 3 5.36 -9.46 12.60
C ILE A 3 5.59 -10.94 12.94
N ALA A 4 4.98 -11.44 14.03
CA ALA A 4 5.12 -12.84 14.41
C ALA A 4 4.41 -13.81 13.46
N ALA A 5 3.35 -13.36 12.79
CA ALA A 5 2.63 -14.13 11.76
C ALA A 5 3.41 -14.25 10.44
N GLY A 6 4.41 -13.38 10.21
CA GLY A 6 5.20 -13.35 8.99
C GLY A 6 4.45 -12.84 7.75
N GLN A 7 3.21 -12.44 7.89
CA GLN A 7 2.37 -11.85 6.84
C GLN A 7 1.29 -10.95 7.41
N VAL A 8 0.88 -9.97 6.62
CA VAL A 8 -0.22 -9.06 6.94
C VAL A 8 -0.84 -8.49 5.67
N ALA A 9 -2.17 -8.53 5.57
CA ALA A 9 -2.88 -7.74 4.58
C ALA A 9 -3.04 -6.30 5.10
N TYR A 10 -2.94 -5.35 4.20
CA TYR A 10 -3.08 -3.91 4.44
C TYR A 10 -3.99 -3.29 3.39
N ASP A 11 -4.87 -2.42 3.84
CA ASP A 11 -5.73 -1.60 3.01
C ASP A 11 -5.90 -0.22 3.61
N SER A 12 -6.01 0.84 2.79
CA SER A 12 -6.13 2.23 3.25
C SER A 12 -7.43 2.88 2.82
N GLU A 13 -8.09 3.56 3.77
CA GLU A 13 -9.30 4.33 3.52
C GLU A 13 -9.02 5.82 3.40
N THR A 14 -9.54 6.43 2.35
CA THR A 14 -9.26 7.84 2.01
C THR A 14 -10.55 8.59 1.67
N ASP A 15 -10.52 9.92 1.77
CA ASP A 15 -11.65 10.77 1.38
C ASP A 15 -11.77 10.99 -0.13
N SER A 16 -10.75 10.59 -0.90
CA SER A 16 -10.73 10.78 -2.35
C SER A 16 -9.76 9.81 -3.03
N LEU A 17 -9.94 9.63 -4.35
CA LEU A 17 -9.03 8.82 -5.18
C LEU A 17 -7.74 9.57 -5.59
N ASP A 18 -7.63 10.86 -5.29
CA ASP A 18 -6.39 11.61 -5.51
C ASP A 18 -5.37 11.27 -4.40
N THR A 19 -4.52 10.30 -4.66
CA THR A 19 -3.56 9.77 -3.72
C THR A 19 -2.53 10.78 -3.21
N ILE A 20 -2.39 11.95 -3.85
CA ILE A 20 -1.46 13.00 -3.44
C ILE A 20 -2.10 13.92 -2.41
N SER A 21 -3.33 14.36 -2.65
CA SER A 21 -4.03 15.35 -1.84
C SER A 21 -5.07 14.77 -0.87
N CYS A 22 -5.48 13.50 -1.03
CA CYS A 22 -6.47 12.86 -0.16
C CYS A 22 -6.05 12.90 1.32
N LYS A 23 -7.00 12.74 2.21
CA LYS A 23 -6.75 12.46 3.64
C LYS A 23 -6.72 10.95 3.84
N LEU A 24 -5.82 10.47 4.68
CA LEU A 24 -5.86 9.12 5.21
C LEU A 24 -6.86 9.10 6.37
N LEU A 25 -8.02 8.51 6.15
CA LEU A 25 -9.08 8.43 7.16
C LEU A 25 -8.82 7.31 8.16
N GLY A 26 -8.27 6.20 7.67
CA GLY A 26 -7.89 5.04 8.45
C GLY A 26 -7.21 4.00 7.58
N PHE A 27 -6.86 2.89 8.19
CA PHE A 27 -6.32 1.73 7.48
C PHE A 27 -6.69 0.45 8.21
N SER A 28 -6.67 -0.65 7.48
CA SER A 28 -6.99 -1.96 8.00
C SER A 28 -5.81 -2.90 7.93
N LEU A 29 -5.72 -3.81 8.88
CA LEU A 29 -4.70 -4.86 8.96
C LEU A 29 -5.37 -6.20 9.25
N CYS A 30 -4.99 -7.24 8.50
CA CYS A 30 -5.39 -8.62 8.77
C CYS A 30 -4.19 -9.54 8.65
N TYR A 31 -3.88 -10.31 9.68
CA TYR A 31 -2.77 -11.29 9.69
C TYR A 31 -3.27 -12.73 9.89
N GLU A 32 -4.52 -12.91 10.23
CA GLU A 32 -5.20 -14.20 10.41
C GLU A 32 -6.65 -14.07 9.95
N ASP A 33 -7.16 -15.04 9.20
CA ASP A 33 -8.51 -15.02 8.64
C ASP A 33 -9.57 -14.74 9.72
N GLY A 34 -10.44 -13.77 9.46
CA GLY A 34 -11.47 -13.31 10.39
C GLY A 34 -10.97 -12.45 11.55
N LYS A 35 -9.68 -12.07 11.57
CA LYS A 35 -9.09 -11.22 12.63
C LYS A 35 -8.49 -9.94 12.06
N ALA A 36 -9.31 -9.20 11.36
CA ALA A 36 -8.93 -7.89 10.87
C ALA A 36 -9.19 -6.80 11.93
N VAL A 37 -8.41 -5.74 11.86
CA VAL A 37 -8.57 -4.53 12.67
C VAL A 37 -8.58 -3.31 11.76
N TYR A 38 -9.40 -2.32 12.10
CA TYR A 38 -9.37 -1.00 11.50
C TYR A 38 -8.75 -0.01 12.47
N VAL A 39 -7.85 0.82 11.99
CA VAL A 39 -7.17 1.86 12.77
C VAL A 39 -7.59 3.22 12.24
N PRO A 40 -8.44 3.97 12.96
CA PRO A 40 -8.87 5.30 12.55
C PRO A 40 -7.72 6.31 12.72
N VAL A 41 -7.53 7.18 11.70
CA VAL A 41 -6.49 8.23 11.68
C VAL A 41 -7.13 9.62 11.65
N GLN A 42 -8.05 9.86 10.71
CA GLN A 42 -8.80 11.11 10.57
C GLN A 42 -10.30 10.84 10.38
N GLN A 43 -10.79 9.70 10.87
CA GLN A 43 -12.20 9.36 10.81
C GLN A 43 -13.01 10.24 11.75
N GLN A 44 -14.15 10.75 11.28
CA GLN A 44 -15.06 11.52 12.11
C GLN A 44 -15.92 10.59 13.00
N SER A 45 -16.20 11.03 14.22
CA SER A 45 -17.18 10.38 15.08
C SER A 45 -18.55 11.01 14.89
N ASP A 46 -19.57 10.20 14.73
CA ASP A 46 -20.96 10.68 14.71
C ASP A 46 -21.48 11.03 16.11
N ASP A 47 -20.77 10.64 17.16
CA ASP A 47 -21.18 10.87 18.53
C ASP A 47 -20.46 12.13 19.07
N LEU A 48 -21.24 13.15 19.37
CA LEU A 48 -20.74 14.40 19.99
C LEU A 48 -20.12 14.17 21.38
N PHE A 49 -20.35 13.03 22.00
CA PHE A 49 -19.88 12.68 23.35
C PHE A 49 -18.73 11.65 23.34
N ASN A 50 -18.58 10.88 22.26
CA ASN A 50 -17.49 9.93 22.07
C ASN A 50 -16.52 10.46 21.01
N GLN A 51 -15.37 10.96 21.45
CA GLN A 51 -14.29 11.26 20.53
C GLN A 51 -13.81 9.93 19.91
N THR A 52 -13.61 9.93 18.59
CA THR A 52 -12.93 8.83 17.93
C THR A 52 -11.51 8.77 18.47
N ASP A 53 -11.08 7.60 18.96
CA ASP A 53 -9.70 7.36 19.36
C ASP A 53 -8.79 7.26 18.11
N ASN A 54 -8.73 8.36 17.34
CA ASN A 54 -7.85 8.46 16.18
C ASN A 54 -6.39 8.40 16.65
N ILE A 55 -5.60 7.59 15.97
CA ILE A 55 -4.14 7.66 16.11
C ILE A 55 -3.61 8.85 15.30
N GLU A 56 -2.60 9.53 15.82
CA GLU A 56 -1.93 10.60 15.09
C GLU A 56 -1.33 10.05 13.76
N GLU A 57 -1.60 10.72 12.63
CA GLU A 57 -1.15 10.25 11.29
C GLU A 57 0.36 9.95 11.26
N LYS A 58 1.18 10.81 11.89
CA LYS A 58 2.64 10.61 11.95
C LYS A 58 3.03 9.32 12.67
N ASP A 59 2.32 8.98 13.74
CA ASP A 59 2.61 7.79 14.54
C ASP A 59 2.11 6.52 13.82
N ALA A 60 0.94 6.61 13.17
CA ALA A 60 0.43 5.56 12.28
C ALA A 60 1.43 5.23 11.17
N ILE A 61 1.91 6.24 10.45
CA ILE A 61 2.90 6.07 9.37
C ILE A 61 4.22 5.51 9.89
N ALA A 62 4.68 5.92 11.07
CA ALA A 62 5.90 5.39 11.68
C ALA A 62 5.78 3.91 12.03
N GLU A 63 4.64 3.48 12.61
CA GLU A 63 4.40 2.08 12.93
C GLU A 63 4.21 1.21 11.69
N LEU A 64 3.54 1.72 10.65
CA LEU A 64 3.45 1.04 9.36
C LEU A 64 4.84 0.89 8.71
N ALA A 65 5.68 1.93 8.78
CA ALA A 65 7.07 1.85 8.31
C ALA A 65 7.85 0.74 9.02
N ARG A 66 7.71 0.63 10.34
CA ARG A 66 8.35 -0.41 11.14
C ARG A 66 7.84 -1.80 10.77
N LEU A 67 6.53 -1.95 10.56
CA LEU A 67 5.91 -3.20 10.14
C LEU A 67 6.40 -3.63 8.76
N PHE A 68 6.41 -2.72 7.79
CA PHE A 68 6.80 -2.99 6.42
C PHE A 68 8.30 -3.27 6.24
N ALA A 69 9.13 -2.68 7.11
CA ALA A 69 10.56 -2.93 7.17
C ALA A 69 10.92 -4.21 7.92
N ALA A 70 9.98 -4.85 8.62
CA ALA A 70 10.26 -6.02 9.43
C ALA A 70 10.74 -7.20 8.54
N PRO A 71 11.91 -7.80 8.84
CA PRO A 71 12.45 -8.90 8.06
C PRO A 71 11.49 -10.09 8.03
N GLY A 72 11.28 -10.66 6.83
CA GLY A 72 10.45 -11.84 6.65
C GLY A 72 8.94 -11.60 6.72
N VAL A 73 8.48 -10.36 6.94
CA VAL A 73 7.06 -10.02 6.88
C VAL A 73 6.64 -9.74 5.44
N ARG A 74 5.68 -10.49 4.96
CA ARG A 74 5.02 -10.24 3.68
C ARG A 74 3.85 -9.30 3.88
N VAL A 75 3.87 -8.16 3.20
CA VAL A 75 2.72 -7.24 3.14
C VAL A 75 1.93 -7.57 1.89
N ILE A 76 0.64 -7.78 2.06
CA ILE A 76 -0.30 -8.18 1.03
C ILE A 76 -1.28 -7.03 0.85
N MET A 77 -1.45 -6.58 -0.38
CA MET A 77 -2.37 -5.50 -0.73
C MET A 77 -3.23 -5.92 -1.92
N HIS A 78 -4.32 -5.20 -2.13
CA HIS A 78 -5.10 -5.29 -3.35
C HIS A 78 -5.02 -3.97 -4.10
N ASN A 79 -4.47 -3.94 -5.33
CA ASN A 79 -4.12 -2.70 -6.03
C ASN A 79 -3.10 -1.86 -5.25
N ALA A 80 -2.03 -2.49 -4.81
CA ALA A 80 -1.00 -1.94 -3.93
C ALA A 80 -0.45 -0.57 -4.37
N LYS A 81 -0.49 -0.26 -5.66
CA LYS A 81 -0.02 1.03 -6.18
C LYS A 81 -0.81 2.21 -5.61
N PHE A 82 -2.11 2.04 -5.35
CA PHE A 82 -2.92 3.07 -4.70
C PHE A 82 -2.41 3.34 -3.27
N ASP A 83 -2.34 2.31 -2.44
CA ASP A 83 -1.93 2.41 -1.04
C ASP A 83 -0.49 2.93 -0.89
N LEU A 84 0.40 2.43 -1.72
CA LEU A 84 1.80 2.88 -1.72
C LEU A 84 1.93 4.36 -2.08
N LYS A 85 1.09 4.90 -2.98
CA LYS A 85 1.06 6.34 -3.27
C LYS A 85 0.47 7.14 -2.10
N VAL A 86 -0.61 6.67 -1.49
CA VAL A 86 -1.20 7.28 -0.30
C VAL A 86 -0.17 7.37 0.82
N LEU A 87 0.53 6.29 1.13
CA LEU A 87 1.56 6.27 2.17
C LEU A 87 2.77 7.15 1.82
N ALA A 88 3.23 7.11 0.58
CA ALA A 88 4.37 7.90 0.13
C ALA A 88 4.12 9.41 0.25
N SER A 89 2.92 9.88 -0.08
CA SER A 89 2.57 11.29 0.04
C SER A 89 2.54 11.80 1.49
N ARG A 90 2.52 10.89 2.48
CA ARG A 90 2.56 11.19 3.92
C ARG A 90 3.94 11.00 4.54
N ALA A 91 4.79 10.19 3.94
CA ALA A 91 6.14 9.93 4.46
C ALA A 91 7.00 11.20 4.59
N GLY A 92 6.75 12.24 3.80
CA GLY A 92 7.40 13.55 3.93
C GLY A 92 7.06 14.30 5.21
N LYS A 93 6.03 13.89 5.96
CA LYS A 93 5.64 14.47 7.25
C LYS A 93 6.35 13.81 8.44
N LEU A 94 7.19 12.79 8.20
CA LEU A 94 7.92 12.08 9.24
C LEU A 94 9.09 12.91 9.78
N THR A 95 9.51 12.62 11.01
CA THR A 95 10.73 13.21 11.58
C THR A 95 11.98 12.79 10.80
N PRO A 96 13.11 13.53 10.90
CA PRO A 96 14.35 13.15 10.25
C PRO A 96 14.83 11.73 10.62
N GLU A 97 14.63 11.29 11.86
CA GLU A 97 14.96 9.94 12.33
C GLU A 97 14.08 8.88 11.66
N GLN A 98 12.78 9.14 11.58
CA GLN A 98 11.81 8.27 10.91
C GLN A 98 12.11 8.21 9.39
N GLN A 99 12.42 9.34 8.76
CA GLN A 99 12.84 9.40 7.36
C GLN A 99 14.14 8.63 7.11
N LYS A 100 15.11 8.71 8.04
CA LYS A 100 16.36 7.95 7.96
C LYS A 100 16.11 6.43 8.09
N ALA A 101 15.24 6.02 9.00
CA ALA A 101 14.85 4.60 9.13
C ALA A 101 14.23 4.08 7.83
N LEU A 102 13.37 4.88 7.17
CA LEU A 102 12.79 4.58 5.86
C LEU A 102 13.83 4.58 4.73
N ALA A 103 14.82 5.46 4.78
CA ALA A 103 15.88 5.52 3.76
C ALA A 103 16.81 4.30 3.84
N ASN A 104 17.17 3.85 5.02
CA ASN A 104 17.99 2.64 5.22
C ASN A 104 17.27 1.39 4.70
N TRP A 105 15.95 1.37 4.76
CA TRP A 105 15.14 0.31 4.19
C TRP A 105 15.18 0.27 2.63
N LYS A 106 15.41 1.41 1.94
CA LYS A 106 15.51 1.48 0.47
C LYS A 106 16.69 0.71 -0.13
N THR A 107 17.75 0.52 0.63
CA THR A 107 19.01 -0.05 0.11
C THR A 107 19.10 -1.56 0.30
N GLY A 108 18.16 -2.18 1.04
CA GLY A 108 18.24 -3.59 1.41
C GLY A 108 19.47 -3.91 2.28
N GLU A 109 20.18 -2.89 2.75
CA GLU A 109 21.29 -3.08 3.67
C GLU A 109 20.78 -3.32 5.09
N PRO A 110 21.23 -4.38 5.76
CA PRO A 110 20.94 -4.58 7.16
C PRO A 110 21.44 -3.36 7.94
N ALA A 111 20.70 -2.92 8.96
CA ALA A 111 21.10 -1.84 9.83
C ALA A 111 22.56 -2.07 10.27
N ALA A 112 23.46 -1.22 9.78
CA ALA A 112 24.88 -1.36 10.03
C ALA A 112 25.14 -1.19 11.52
N GLY A 113 25.51 -2.29 12.17
CA GLY A 113 26.27 -2.25 13.40
C GLY A 113 27.57 -1.50 13.11
N ASN A 114 27.94 -0.59 14.00
CA ASN A 114 29.15 0.22 13.98
C ASN A 114 30.32 -0.43 13.23
N SER A 115 30.72 0.12 12.10
CA SER A 115 32.10 0.00 11.63
C SER A 115 32.52 1.31 10.99
N THR A 116 33.59 1.86 11.57
CA THR A 116 34.32 3.07 11.25
C THR A 116 35.03 3.02 9.91
N SER A 117 35.05 4.18 9.24
CA SER A 117 36.07 4.68 8.29
C SER A 117 36.09 4.06 6.89
N THR A 118 36.34 4.76 5.85
CA THR A 118 37.35 5.74 5.51
C THR A 118 36.99 6.46 4.21
N SER A 119 37.36 7.69 4.15
CA SER A 119 37.25 8.63 3.04
C SER A 119 37.95 8.16 1.75
N ALA A 120 37.33 8.42 0.61
CA ALA A 120 38.05 8.74 -0.62
C ALA A 120 37.28 9.80 -1.41
N ASP A 121 37.92 10.93 -1.51
CA ASP A 121 37.60 12.09 -2.32
C ASP A 121 37.54 11.74 -3.80
N HIS A 122 36.47 12.14 -4.49
CA HIS A 122 36.58 12.46 -5.92
C HIS A 122 35.61 13.60 -6.24
N SER A 123 36.22 14.77 -6.36
CA SER A 123 35.60 15.99 -6.88
C SER A 123 35.32 15.85 -8.37
N ALA A 124 34.04 16.03 -8.75
CA ALA A 124 33.69 16.46 -10.09
C ALA A 124 32.54 17.49 -9.97
N ALA A 125 32.90 18.74 -10.28
CA ALA A 125 31.98 19.85 -10.38
C ALA A 125 31.06 19.63 -11.60
N GLY A 126 29.78 19.39 -11.34
CA GLY A 126 28.70 19.37 -12.33
C GLY A 126 27.56 20.24 -11.83
N THR A 127 27.17 21.22 -12.64
CA THR A 127 26.12 22.21 -12.42
C THR A 127 24.83 21.53 -11.94
N GLY A 128 24.51 21.78 -10.65
CA GLY A 128 23.42 21.09 -9.97
C GLY A 128 22.04 21.57 -10.42
N HIS A 129 21.33 20.76 -11.15
CA HIS A 129 19.90 20.66 -10.97
C HIS A 129 19.70 19.84 -9.70
N GLN A 130 19.34 20.48 -8.60
CA GLN A 130 18.84 19.78 -7.41
C GLN A 130 17.52 19.13 -7.80
N SER A 131 17.57 17.83 -8.11
CA SER A 131 16.36 17.01 -8.10
C SER A 131 15.68 17.15 -6.74
N PRO A 132 14.37 17.39 -6.69
CA PRO A 132 13.66 17.45 -5.42
C PRO A 132 14.00 16.19 -4.63
N ALA A 133 14.35 16.37 -3.36
CA ALA A 133 14.72 15.27 -2.47
C ALA A 133 13.67 14.16 -2.60
N ALA A 134 14.10 12.97 -3.05
CA ALA A 134 13.19 11.88 -3.33
C ALA A 134 12.39 11.57 -2.09
N THR A 135 11.07 11.79 -2.15
CA THR A 135 10.12 11.45 -1.08
C THR A 135 10.36 10.01 -0.66
N PRO A 136 10.59 9.73 0.63
CA PRO A 136 10.79 8.36 1.08
C PRO A 136 9.52 7.55 0.84
N LEU A 137 9.62 6.48 0.07
CA LEU A 137 8.52 5.58 -0.22
C LEU A 137 8.49 4.46 0.82
N LEU A 138 7.31 4.19 1.38
CA LEU A 138 7.04 3.07 2.27
C LEU A 138 6.81 1.81 1.43
N PHE A 139 7.88 1.16 0.98
CA PHE A 139 7.75 -0.13 0.28
C PHE A 139 8.05 -1.28 1.22
N PRO A 140 7.15 -2.26 1.32
CA PRO A 140 7.41 -3.51 2.02
C PRO A 140 8.61 -4.26 1.42
N SER A 141 9.42 -4.89 2.25
CA SER A 141 10.54 -5.73 1.79
C SER A 141 10.06 -6.97 1.03
N LEU A 142 8.89 -7.49 1.41
CA LEU A 142 8.17 -8.53 0.68
C LEU A 142 6.75 -8.04 0.41
N LEU A 143 6.46 -7.69 -0.84
CA LEU A 143 5.15 -7.23 -1.28
C LEU A 143 4.46 -8.30 -2.11
N SER A 144 3.15 -8.44 -1.93
CA SER A 144 2.26 -9.16 -2.84
C SER A 144 1.04 -8.31 -3.16
N ASP A 145 0.66 -8.29 -4.43
CA ASP A 145 -0.54 -7.62 -4.91
C ASP A 145 -1.50 -8.66 -5.46
N THR A 146 -2.66 -8.79 -4.82
CA THR A 146 -3.67 -9.81 -5.18
C THR A 146 -4.36 -9.49 -6.51
N MET A 147 -4.45 -8.22 -6.90
CA MET A 147 -4.99 -7.83 -8.20
C MET A 147 -4.05 -8.27 -9.33
N ILE A 148 -2.75 -8.03 -9.19
CA ILE A 148 -1.74 -8.48 -10.16
C ILE A 148 -1.70 -10.01 -10.23
N LEU A 149 -1.71 -10.68 -9.08
CA LEU A 149 -1.71 -12.14 -9.03
C LEU A 149 -2.95 -12.75 -9.69
N ALA A 150 -4.13 -12.15 -9.47
CA ALA A 150 -5.36 -12.57 -10.13
C ALA A 150 -5.31 -12.33 -11.64
N TRP A 151 -4.70 -11.22 -12.07
CA TRP A 151 -4.51 -10.91 -13.49
C TRP A 151 -3.55 -11.91 -14.16
N LEU A 152 -2.44 -12.24 -13.55
CA LEU A 152 -1.49 -13.22 -14.08
C LEU A 152 -2.12 -14.62 -14.22
N LEU A 153 -2.96 -15.02 -13.27
CA LEU A 153 -3.67 -16.30 -13.30
C LEU A 153 -4.77 -16.36 -14.37
N ASN A 154 -5.37 -15.23 -14.70
CA ASN A 154 -6.42 -15.16 -15.72
C ASN A 154 -6.47 -13.75 -16.34
N PRO A 155 -5.61 -13.45 -17.32
CA PRO A 155 -5.53 -12.13 -17.97
C PRO A 155 -6.75 -11.79 -18.84
N GLU A 156 -7.57 -12.79 -19.16
CA GLU A 156 -8.77 -12.63 -20.02
C GLU A 156 -10.06 -12.37 -19.24
N ARG A 157 -9.97 -12.04 -17.93
CA ARG A 157 -11.17 -11.68 -17.17
C ARG A 157 -11.87 -10.48 -17.81
N LEU A 158 -13.10 -10.72 -18.27
CA LEU A 158 -13.89 -9.72 -18.96
C LEU A 158 -14.58 -8.78 -17.95
N GLY A 159 -14.65 -7.50 -18.32
CA GLY A 159 -15.40 -6.50 -17.59
C GLY A 159 -14.51 -5.47 -16.87
N LYS A 160 -15.09 -4.30 -16.64
CA LYS A 160 -14.40 -3.13 -16.06
C LYS A 160 -13.89 -3.41 -14.63
N ASN A 161 -14.57 -4.29 -13.90
CA ASN A 161 -14.29 -4.61 -12.50
C ASN A 161 -13.78 -6.05 -12.31
N GLY A 162 -13.33 -6.74 -13.37
CA GLY A 162 -12.96 -8.16 -13.31
C GLY A 162 -11.83 -8.52 -12.34
N TYR A 163 -11.14 -7.50 -11.80
CA TYR A 163 -10.09 -7.65 -10.80
C TYR A 163 -10.35 -6.83 -9.53
N SER A 164 -11.55 -6.29 -9.33
CA SER A 164 -11.87 -5.62 -8.07
C SER A 164 -11.96 -6.62 -6.92
N LEU A 165 -11.71 -6.15 -5.70
CA LEU A 165 -11.73 -7.00 -4.51
C LEU A 165 -13.10 -7.65 -4.30
N GLU A 166 -14.18 -6.89 -4.49
CA GLU A 166 -15.55 -7.38 -4.38
C GLU A 166 -15.82 -8.50 -5.39
N PHE A 167 -15.46 -8.29 -6.67
CA PHE A 167 -15.66 -9.30 -7.70
C PHE A 167 -14.84 -10.57 -7.44
N LEU A 168 -13.59 -10.43 -7.01
CA LEU A 168 -12.74 -11.57 -6.68
C LEU A 168 -13.19 -12.24 -5.37
N GLY A 169 -13.65 -11.48 -4.39
CA GLY A 169 -14.27 -12.00 -3.18
C GLY A 169 -15.43 -12.94 -3.51
N GLU A 170 -16.35 -12.50 -4.36
CA GLU A 170 -17.49 -13.31 -4.78
C GLU A 170 -17.07 -14.52 -5.63
N THR A 171 -16.23 -14.33 -6.64
CA THR A 171 -15.92 -15.38 -7.64
C THR A 171 -14.83 -16.35 -7.21
N VAL A 172 -13.92 -15.97 -6.31
CA VAL A 172 -12.79 -16.81 -5.87
C VAL A 172 -13.00 -17.34 -4.46
N LEU A 173 -13.53 -16.51 -3.55
CA LEU A 173 -13.78 -16.88 -2.16
C LEU A 173 -15.22 -17.38 -1.94
N GLY A 174 -16.17 -17.00 -2.79
CA GLY A 174 -17.59 -17.25 -2.58
C GLY A 174 -18.19 -16.37 -1.48
N LEU A 175 -17.54 -15.25 -1.16
CA LEU A 175 -17.95 -14.31 -0.12
C LEU A 175 -18.52 -13.05 -0.78
N LYS A 176 -19.67 -12.61 -0.31
CA LYS A 176 -20.24 -11.34 -0.72
C LYS A 176 -19.91 -10.30 0.36
N GLY A 177 -19.13 -9.30 -0.01
CA GLY A 177 -18.76 -8.20 0.87
C GLY A 177 -19.76 -7.05 0.90
N ILE A 178 -19.42 -6.03 1.67
CA ILE A 178 -20.12 -4.76 1.73
C ILE A 178 -19.75 -3.95 0.49
N GLU A 179 -20.72 -3.53 -0.29
CA GLU A 179 -20.45 -2.72 -1.48
C GLU A 179 -20.17 -1.25 -1.08
N PHE A 180 -19.13 -0.66 -1.63
CA PHE A 180 -18.79 0.75 -1.40
C PHE A 180 -19.97 1.69 -1.70
N SER A 181 -20.77 1.38 -2.74
CA SER A 181 -21.96 2.14 -3.14
C SER A 181 -23.08 2.11 -2.09
N ASP A 182 -23.11 1.12 -1.21
CA ASP A 182 -24.09 1.03 -0.12
C ASP A 182 -23.70 1.95 1.05
N LEU A 183 -22.42 2.22 1.23
CA LEU A 183 -21.87 3.07 2.28
C LEU A 183 -21.81 4.54 1.89
N VAL A 184 -21.32 4.83 0.68
CA VAL A 184 -21.06 6.21 0.22
C VAL A 184 -22.12 6.60 -0.81
N LYS A 185 -23.01 7.48 -0.43
CA LYS A 185 -24.09 7.98 -1.29
C LYS A 185 -23.57 9.06 -2.24
N LYS A 186 -24.36 9.33 -3.28
CA LYS A 186 -24.01 10.38 -4.25
C LYS A 186 -23.77 11.73 -3.57
N GLY A 187 -22.59 12.27 -3.77
CA GLY A 187 -22.18 13.57 -3.20
C GLY A 187 -21.51 13.45 -1.82
N GLN A 188 -21.35 12.24 -1.31
CA GLN A 188 -20.58 11.91 -0.10
C GLN A 188 -19.23 11.31 -0.46
N THR A 189 -18.35 11.29 0.53
CA THR A 189 -17.05 10.60 0.49
C THR A 189 -16.99 9.57 1.62
N PHE A 190 -15.94 8.77 1.69
CA PHE A 190 -15.75 7.84 2.80
C PHE A 190 -15.60 8.57 4.16
N ALA A 191 -15.23 9.85 4.15
CA ALA A 191 -15.19 10.67 5.37
C ALA A 191 -16.57 10.87 6.02
N ASP A 192 -17.65 10.72 5.25
CA ASP A 192 -19.04 10.84 5.72
C ASP A 192 -19.61 9.51 6.24
N VAL A 193 -18.82 8.43 6.17
CA VAL A 193 -19.26 7.10 6.63
C VAL A 193 -19.11 7.00 8.14
N PRO A 194 -20.16 6.55 8.88
CA PRO A 194 -20.07 6.30 10.31
C PRO A 194 -18.92 5.35 10.67
N LEU A 195 -18.21 5.64 11.77
CA LEU A 195 -17.04 4.88 12.19
C LEU A 195 -17.30 3.37 12.27
N GLU A 196 -18.46 2.96 12.79
CA GLU A 196 -18.80 1.53 12.87
C GLU A 196 -18.91 0.87 11.50
N SER A 197 -19.47 1.59 10.51
CA SER A 197 -19.59 1.10 9.14
C SER A 197 -18.22 1.12 8.43
N ALA A 198 -17.41 2.17 8.65
CA ALA A 198 -16.05 2.27 8.12
C ALA A 198 -15.15 1.15 8.66
N TYR A 199 -15.23 0.88 9.97
CA TYR A 199 -14.53 -0.22 10.62
C TYR A 199 -14.90 -1.58 10.03
N ARG A 200 -16.20 -1.85 9.81
CA ARG A 200 -16.65 -3.12 9.24
C ARG A 200 -16.18 -3.30 7.82
N TYR A 201 -16.32 -2.26 7.00
CA TYR A 201 -15.90 -2.26 5.60
C TYR A 201 -14.38 -2.47 5.47
N GLY A 202 -13.58 -1.61 6.08
CA GLY A 202 -12.13 -1.71 5.97
C GLY A 202 -11.58 -3.01 6.55
N ALA A 203 -12.14 -3.50 7.69
CA ALA A 203 -11.72 -4.79 8.25
C ALA A 203 -12.05 -5.95 7.30
N GLU A 204 -13.19 -5.90 6.60
CA GLU A 204 -13.58 -6.89 5.60
C GLU A 204 -12.62 -6.87 4.41
N ASP A 205 -12.25 -5.69 3.89
CA ASP A 205 -11.35 -5.57 2.74
C ASP A 205 -9.96 -6.14 3.05
N ALA A 206 -9.41 -5.87 4.24
CA ALA A 206 -8.16 -6.48 4.67
C ALA A 206 -8.27 -8.01 4.85
N ASP A 207 -9.36 -8.50 5.40
CA ASP A 207 -9.60 -9.95 5.58
C ASP A 207 -9.77 -10.65 4.21
N PHE A 208 -10.56 -10.08 3.32
CA PHE A 208 -10.73 -10.59 1.96
C PHE A 208 -9.40 -10.59 1.19
N THR A 209 -8.61 -9.54 1.32
CA THR A 209 -7.28 -9.45 0.70
C THR A 209 -6.36 -10.56 1.18
N LEU A 210 -6.35 -10.87 2.49
CA LEU A 210 -5.55 -11.98 3.04
C LEU A 210 -6.04 -13.35 2.54
N GLN A 211 -7.34 -13.62 2.61
CA GLN A 211 -7.94 -14.88 2.16
C GLN A 211 -7.75 -15.07 0.65
N LEU A 212 -7.95 -14.00 -0.13
CA LEU A 212 -7.75 -14.00 -1.58
C LEU A 212 -6.31 -14.32 -1.93
N TYR A 213 -5.34 -13.68 -1.25
CA TYR A 213 -3.93 -13.99 -1.45
C TYR A 213 -3.65 -15.49 -1.26
N LYS A 214 -4.09 -16.09 -0.17
CA LYS A 214 -3.87 -17.52 0.11
C LYS A 214 -4.42 -18.40 -1.02
N LYS A 215 -5.64 -18.11 -1.50
CA LYS A 215 -6.26 -18.87 -2.59
C LYS A 215 -5.57 -18.68 -3.93
N LEU A 216 -5.15 -17.45 -4.24
CA LEU A 216 -4.45 -17.16 -5.49
C LEU A 216 -3.02 -17.71 -5.47
N ASP A 217 -2.31 -17.60 -4.34
CA ASP A 217 -0.95 -18.13 -4.20
C ASP A 217 -0.94 -19.65 -4.35
N GLU A 218 -1.90 -20.38 -3.77
CA GLU A 218 -2.04 -21.84 -3.97
C GLU A 218 -2.15 -22.20 -5.46
N LYS A 219 -2.97 -21.46 -6.21
CA LYS A 219 -3.11 -21.65 -7.67
C LYS A 219 -1.82 -21.27 -8.39
N TRP A 220 -1.18 -20.17 -7.98
CA TRP A 220 0.06 -19.70 -8.58
C TRP A 220 1.22 -20.69 -8.39
N GLN A 221 1.35 -21.28 -7.21
CA GLN A 221 2.33 -22.32 -6.96
C GLN A 221 2.11 -23.56 -7.86
N THR A 222 0.86 -23.83 -8.22
CA THR A 222 0.54 -24.89 -9.18
C THR A 222 0.95 -24.51 -10.60
N GLU A 223 0.69 -23.27 -11.01
CA GLU A 223 1.15 -22.75 -12.31
C GLU A 223 2.67 -22.74 -12.42
N CYS A 224 3.39 -22.35 -11.36
CA CYS A 224 4.86 -22.34 -11.35
C CYS A 224 5.45 -23.76 -11.51
N LYS A 225 4.79 -24.78 -10.98
CA LYS A 225 5.21 -26.18 -11.20
C LYS A 225 5.06 -26.62 -12.66
N ASN A 226 3.98 -26.17 -13.31
CA ASN A 226 3.70 -26.50 -14.72
C ASN A 226 4.52 -25.63 -15.66
N HIS A 227 4.76 -24.38 -15.28
CA HIS A 227 5.41 -23.33 -16.06
C HIS A 227 6.48 -22.60 -15.23
N PRO A 228 7.71 -23.12 -15.09
CA PRO A 228 8.73 -22.53 -14.20
C PRO A 228 9.09 -21.06 -14.51
N ALA A 229 8.81 -20.58 -15.73
CA ALA A 229 9.01 -19.17 -16.08
C ALA A 229 8.00 -18.24 -15.41
N ALA A 230 6.85 -18.75 -14.95
CA ALA A 230 5.80 -17.97 -14.32
C ALA A 230 6.29 -17.27 -13.04
N GLU A 231 7.11 -17.94 -12.23
CA GLU A 231 7.69 -17.37 -11.02
C GLU A 231 8.45 -16.07 -11.30
N LYS A 232 9.27 -16.06 -12.38
CA LYS A 232 10.02 -14.88 -12.80
C LYS A 232 9.11 -13.75 -13.27
N LEU A 233 7.94 -14.07 -13.83
CA LEU A 233 6.98 -13.07 -14.25
C LEU A 233 6.38 -12.34 -13.06
N LEU A 234 5.91 -13.06 -12.03
CA LEU A 234 5.41 -12.44 -10.80
C LEU A 234 6.49 -11.60 -10.11
N GLU A 235 7.72 -12.14 -10.03
CA GLU A 235 8.86 -11.39 -9.47
C GLU A 235 9.12 -10.08 -10.24
N LEU A 236 9.03 -10.11 -11.56
CA LEU A 236 9.18 -8.92 -12.42
C LEU A 236 8.08 -7.90 -12.12
N GLU A 237 6.81 -8.32 -12.09
CA GLU A 237 5.68 -7.43 -11.80
C GLU A 237 5.81 -6.76 -10.43
N MET A 238 6.19 -7.52 -9.41
CA MET A 238 6.42 -6.96 -8.08
C MET A 238 7.59 -5.97 -8.04
N LYS A 239 8.61 -6.13 -8.88
CA LYS A 239 9.73 -5.16 -9.01
C LYS A 239 9.35 -3.93 -9.82
N VAL A 240 8.47 -4.06 -10.79
CA VAL A 240 7.99 -2.95 -11.62
C VAL A 240 7.02 -2.05 -10.85
N LEU A 241 6.21 -2.60 -9.98
CA LEU A 241 5.21 -1.86 -9.19
C LEU A 241 5.80 -0.63 -8.44
N PRO A 242 6.89 -0.74 -7.67
CA PRO A 242 7.54 0.41 -7.04
C PRO A 242 8.03 1.47 -8.03
N ILE A 243 8.50 1.04 -9.20
CA ILE A 243 8.98 1.95 -10.25
C ILE A 243 7.80 2.77 -10.80
N LEU A 244 6.70 2.11 -11.15
CA LEU A 244 5.49 2.77 -11.64
C LEU A 244 4.91 3.71 -10.57
N THR A 245 4.86 3.29 -9.32
CA THR A 245 4.42 4.13 -8.20
C THR A 245 5.24 5.42 -8.13
N ARG A 246 6.56 5.32 -8.23
CA ARG A 246 7.46 6.49 -8.21
C ARG A 246 7.26 7.38 -9.44
N MET A 247 7.12 6.79 -10.62
CA MET A 247 6.87 7.54 -11.85
C MET A 247 5.58 8.36 -11.75
N GLU A 248 4.50 7.76 -11.27
CA GLU A 248 3.21 8.45 -11.09
C GLU A 248 3.26 9.55 -10.02
N LEU A 249 3.98 9.35 -8.92
CA LEU A 249 4.20 10.38 -7.90
C LEU A 249 5.07 11.53 -8.38
N THR A 250 6.04 11.27 -9.26
CA THR A 250 6.90 12.30 -9.83
C THR A 250 6.16 13.13 -10.87
N GLY A 251 5.23 12.50 -11.62
CA GLY A 251 4.50 13.14 -12.69
C GLY A 251 5.36 13.45 -13.91
N ILE A 252 4.82 14.28 -14.80
CA ILE A 252 5.47 14.71 -16.05
C ILE A 252 5.57 16.23 -16.01
N HIS A 253 6.75 16.76 -16.32
CA HIS A 253 6.90 18.19 -16.54
C HIS A 253 6.27 18.59 -17.87
N LEU A 254 5.33 19.54 -17.84
CA LEU A 254 4.69 20.09 -19.02
C LEU A 254 5.19 21.53 -19.23
N ASP A 255 5.88 21.79 -20.32
CA ASP A 255 6.25 23.14 -20.73
C ASP A 255 5.05 23.83 -21.41
N SER A 256 4.28 24.55 -20.62
CA SER A 256 3.11 25.28 -21.10
C SER A 256 3.48 26.45 -22.05
N GLY A 257 4.70 26.98 -21.95
CA GLY A 257 5.22 27.99 -22.88
C GLY A 257 5.42 27.42 -24.29
N ALA A 258 5.99 26.22 -24.38
CA ALA A 258 6.18 25.53 -25.66
C ALA A 258 4.88 25.03 -26.30
N LEU A 259 3.83 24.78 -25.49
CA LEU A 259 2.52 24.35 -26.00
C LEU A 259 1.65 25.50 -26.54
N ASN A 260 1.88 26.73 -26.11
CA ASN A 260 1.10 27.90 -26.52
C ASN A 260 1.75 28.72 -27.64
N GLY A 261 2.89 28.29 -28.15
CA GLY A 261 3.60 28.86 -29.31
C GLY A 261 3.31 28.08 -30.56
#